data_04bc95db289f4b753fcc82c388065bad
#
_entry.id   04bc95db289f4b753fcc82c388065bad
#
_cell.length_a   1.000
_cell.length_b   1.000
_cell.length_c   1.000
_cell.angle_alpha   90.00
_cell.angle_beta   90.00
_cell.angle_gamma   90.00
#
_symmetry.space_group_name_H-M   'P 1'
#
loop_
_entity.id
_entity.type
_entity.pdbx_description
1 polymer ?
#
loop_
_entity_poly.entity_id
_entity_poly.type
_entity_poly.pdbx_seq_one_letter_code
_entity_poly.pdbx_strand_id
1 'polypeptide(L)'
;MFTKELFGQRLLEIRKQNHETQTDLAQVIDTVKSHISEMESGKVTTTIEKFAMICEHYKVSANYLLGLSDDPRLEEQRAEGPIEDQQ
;
A
#
# COMPACT_ATOMS: atom_id res chain seq x y z
N MET A 1 3.79 13.13 -4.85
CA MET A 1 2.68 13.24 -5.80
C MET A 1 2.22 11.85 -6.22
N PHE A 2 0.93 11.63 -6.29
CA PHE A 2 0.39 10.33 -6.68
C PHE A 2 0.61 10.07 -8.16
N THR A 3 1.12 8.87 -8.50
CA THR A 3 1.07 8.33 -9.86
C THR A 3 0.73 6.84 -9.75
N LYS A 4 0.08 6.33 -10.77
CA LYS A 4 -0.23 4.90 -10.81
C LYS A 4 1.05 4.07 -10.84
N GLU A 5 2.07 4.59 -11.49
CA GLU A 5 3.36 3.90 -11.61
C GLU A 5 4.03 3.75 -10.24
N LEU A 6 4.09 4.83 -9.47
CA LEU A 6 4.71 4.78 -8.15
C LEU A 6 3.91 3.89 -7.21
N PHE A 7 2.58 4.02 -7.24
CA PHE A 7 1.72 3.16 -6.44
C PHE A 7 1.98 1.68 -6.75
N GLY A 8 2.02 1.33 -8.03
CA GLY A 8 2.25 -0.05 -8.44
C GLY A 8 3.61 -0.57 -8.04
N GLN A 9 4.65 0.24 -8.19
CA GLN A 9 6.00 -0.14 -7.81
C GLN A 9 6.10 -0.39 -6.32
N ARG A 10 5.54 0.50 -5.51
CA ARG A 10 5.60 0.36 -4.05
C ARG A 10 4.78 -0.83 -3.58
N LEU A 11 3.63 -1.08 -4.21
CA LEU A 11 2.82 -2.26 -3.90
C LEU A 11 3.58 -3.54 -4.19
N LEU A 12 4.22 -3.62 -5.35
CA LEU A 12 5.02 -4.78 -5.73
C LEU A 12 6.12 -5.03 -4.71
N GLU A 13 6.85 -3.99 -4.31
CA GLU A 13 7.95 -4.12 -3.37
C GLU A 13 7.47 -4.62 -2.01
N ILE A 14 6.37 -4.05 -1.51
CA ILE A 14 5.83 -4.45 -0.21
C ILE A 14 5.36 -5.89 -0.25
N ARG A 15 4.68 -6.27 -1.32
CA ARG A 15 4.21 -7.66 -1.46
C ARG A 15 5.38 -8.62 -1.43
N LYS A 16 6.44 -8.33 -2.19
CA LYS A 16 7.61 -9.20 -2.23
C LYS A 16 8.35 -9.23 -0.89
N GLN A 17 8.42 -8.12 -0.19
CA GLN A 17 9.03 -8.07 1.13
C GLN A 17 8.29 -8.97 2.12
N ASN A 18 7.00 -9.19 1.90
CA ASN A 18 6.19 -10.03 2.75
C ASN A 18 6.08 -11.46 2.21
N HIS A 19 6.86 -11.79 1.18
CA HIS A 19 6.94 -13.14 0.61
C HIS A 19 5.59 -13.66 0.12
N GLU A 20 4.78 -12.77 -0.44
CA GLU A 20 3.47 -13.12 -0.96
C GLU A 20 3.45 -13.09 -2.48
N THR A 21 2.66 -13.98 -3.07
CA THR A 21 2.42 -13.98 -4.52
C THR A 21 1.30 -13.00 -4.85
N GLN A 22 1.16 -12.71 -6.14
CA GLN A 22 0.03 -11.90 -6.60
C GLN A 22 -1.31 -12.56 -6.27
N THR A 23 -1.37 -13.89 -6.35
CA THR A 23 -2.57 -14.63 -6.01
C THR A 23 -2.90 -14.48 -4.52
N ASP A 24 -1.87 -14.52 -3.66
CA ASP A 24 -2.08 -14.31 -2.23
C ASP A 24 -2.74 -12.96 -1.97
N LEU A 25 -2.21 -11.90 -2.56
CA LEU A 25 -2.76 -10.57 -2.35
C LEU A 25 -4.18 -10.46 -2.95
N ALA A 26 -4.40 -11.08 -4.10
CA ALA A 26 -5.73 -11.06 -4.72
C ALA A 26 -6.78 -11.64 -3.79
N GLN A 27 -6.44 -12.72 -3.07
CA GLN A 27 -7.36 -13.32 -2.11
C GLN A 27 -7.63 -12.39 -0.93
N VAL A 28 -6.59 -11.69 -0.46
CA VAL A 28 -6.74 -10.78 0.69
C VAL A 28 -7.73 -9.66 0.39
N ILE A 29 -7.68 -9.10 -0.81
CA ILE A 29 -8.53 -7.96 -1.14
C ILE A 29 -9.72 -8.34 -2.02
N ASP A 30 -9.99 -9.66 -2.12
CA ASP A 30 -11.18 -10.19 -2.80
C ASP A 30 -11.22 -9.74 -4.26
N THR A 31 -10.15 -10.01 -4.99
CA THR A 31 -10.07 -9.70 -6.41
C THR A 31 -9.32 -10.84 -7.13
N VAL A 32 -8.98 -10.62 -8.40
CA VAL A 32 -8.31 -11.62 -9.22
C VAL A 32 -6.85 -11.23 -9.44
N LYS A 33 -6.03 -12.23 -9.74
CA LYS A 33 -4.59 -12.03 -9.94
C LYS A 33 -4.29 -10.98 -11.01
N SER A 34 -5.07 -10.96 -12.08
CA SER A 34 -4.82 -10.02 -13.17
C SER A 34 -4.97 -8.57 -12.71
N HIS A 35 -5.89 -8.31 -11.76
CA HIS A 35 -6.04 -6.96 -11.20
C HIS A 35 -4.78 -6.54 -10.43
N ILE A 36 -4.23 -7.47 -9.63
CA ILE A 36 -2.98 -7.19 -8.92
C ILE A 36 -1.86 -6.89 -9.92
N SER A 37 -1.74 -7.72 -10.95
CA SER A 37 -0.71 -7.54 -11.97
C SER A 37 -0.83 -6.17 -12.64
N GLU A 38 -2.05 -5.75 -12.96
CA GLU A 38 -2.27 -4.46 -13.61
C GLU A 38 -1.96 -3.29 -12.69
N MET A 39 -2.29 -3.42 -11.39
CA MET A 39 -1.92 -2.40 -10.42
C MET A 39 -0.40 -2.26 -10.32
N GLU A 40 0.29 -3.39 -10.20
CA GLU A 40 1.73 -3.39 -10.02
C GLU A 40 2.47 -2.89 -11.24
N SER A 41 1.89 -3.03 -12.42
CA SER A 41 2.49 -2.53 -13.66
C SER A 41 2.15 -1.06 -13.92
N GLY A 42 1.37 -0.43 -13.05
CA GLY A 42 1.03 0.98 -13.18
C GLY A 42 -0.09 1.27 -14.15
N LYS A 43 -0.86 0.28 -14.54
CA LYS A 43 -1.94 0.47 -15.51
C LYS A 43 -3.23 0.95 -14.87
N VAL A 44 -3.53 0.47 -13.66
CA VAL A 44 -4.80 0.78 -12.99
C VAL A 44 -4.55 1.01 -11.51
N THR A 45 -5.52 1.62 -10.85
CA THR A 45 -5.58 1.69 -9.40
C THR A 45 -6.64 0.71 -8.93
N THR A 46 -7.16 0.93 -7.72
CA THR A 46 -8.19 0.06 -7.17
C THR A 46 -9.21 0.91 -6.43
N THR A 47 -10.26 0.28 -5.91
CA THR A 47 -11.23 1.00 -5.10
C THR A 47 -10.63 1.41 -3.77
N ILE A 48 -11.23 2.41 -3.13
CA ILE A 48 -10.78 2.85 -1.82
C ILE A 48 -10.91 1.70 -0.81
N GLU A 49 -11.98 0.90 -0.90
CA GLU A 49 -12.16 -0.23 -0.01
C GLU A 49 -11.01 -1.21 -0.11
N LYS A 50 -10.65 -1.59 -1.33
CA LYS A 50 -9.55 -2.54 -1.53
C LYS A 50 -8.21 -1.92 -1.15
N PHE A 51 -8.04 -0.63 -1.41
CA PHE A 51 -6.83 0.08 -1.01
C PHE A 51 -6.66 0.06 0.51
N ALA A 52 -7.75 0.31 1.25
CA ALA A 52 -7.70 0.24 2.71
C ALA A 52 -7.32 -1.16 3.18
N MET A 53 -7.86 -2.20 2.52
CA MET A 53 -7.52 -3.58 2.86
C MET A 53 -6.04 -3.87 2.66
N ILE A 54 -5.45 -3.33 1.59
CA ILE A 54 -4.01 -3.48 1.34
C ILE A 54 -3.20 -2.84 2.48
N CYS A 55 -3.55 -1.62 2.85
CA CYS A 55 -2.82 -0.90 3.89
C CYS A 55 -2.91 -1.62 5.23
N GLU A 56 -4.09 -2.15 5.56
CA GLU A 56 -4.28 -2.89 6.81
C GLU A 56 -3.53 -4.21 6.80
N HIS A 57 -3.53 -4.89 5.67
CA HIS A 57 -2.88 -6.19 5.57
C HIS A 57 -1.37 -6.10 5.75
N TYR A 58 -0.75 -5.12 5.10
CA TYR A 58 0.70 -4.97 5.17
C TYR A 58 1.15 -4.03 6.27
N LYS A 59 0.22 -3.39 6.99
CA LYS A 59 0.56 -2.41 8.02
C LYS A 59 1.43 -1.30 7.44
N VAL A 60 1.04 -0.80 6.27
CA VAL A 60 1.81 0.21 5.54
C VAL A 60 1.01 1.50 5.47
N SER A 61 1.72 2.62 5.48
CA SER A 61 1.11 3.94 5.39
C SER A 61 0.40 4.14 4.05
N ALA A 62 -0.86 4.58 4.10
CA ALA A 62 -1.58 4.95 2.89
C ALA A 62 -0.88 6.10 2.17
N ASN A 63 -0.33 7.05 2.91
CA ASN A 63 0.40 8.17 2.31
C ASN A 63 1.60 7.68 1.52
N TYR A 64 2.29 6.65 2.02
CA TYR A 64 3.42 6.08 1.30
C TYR A 64 2.99 5.49 -0.04
N LEU A 65 1.93 4.68 -0.04
CA LEU A 65 1.44 4.07 -1.28
C LEU A 65 0.90 5.11 -2.25
N LEU A 66 0.36 6.21 -1.73
CA LEU A 66 -0.16 7.30 -2.57
C LEU A 66 0.93 8.24 -3.07
N GLY A 67 2.18 8.06 -2.62
CA GLY A 67 3.26 8.94 -3.05
C GLY A 67 3.28 10.29 -2.34
N LEU A 68 2.56 10.40 -1.22
CA LEU A 68 2.50 11.63 -0.44
C LEU A 68 3.54 11.65 0.67
N SER A 69 4.22 10.53 0.90
CA SER A 69 5.27 10.38 1.90
C SER A 69 6.25 9.34 1.41
N ASP A 70 7.50 9.45 1.83
CA ASP A 70 8.52 8.44 1.53
C ASP A 70 8.72 7.47 2.69
N ASP A 71 7.94 7.61 3.77
CA ASP A 71 8.06 6.75 4.95
C ASP A 71 6.93 5.71 4.92
N PRO A 72 7.25 4.41 4.75
CA PRO A 72 6.22 3.37 4.66
C PRO A 72 5.56 3.05 5.99
N ARG A 73 6.12 3.48 7.12
CA ARG A 73 5.60 3.13 8.43
C ARG A 73 4.28 3.82 8.69
N LEU A 74 3.39 3.12 9.39
CA LEU A 74 2.17 3.76 9.89
C LEU A 74 2.54 4.94 10.79
N GLU A 75 1.71 5.97 10.77
CA GLU A 75 2.02 7.17 11.54
C GLU A 75 2.16 6.87 13.02
N GLU A 76 1.33 5.98 13.54
CA GLU A 76 1.39 5.60 14.95
C GLU A 76 2.65 4.83 15.31
N GLN A 77 3.43 4.37 14.32
CA GLN A 77 4.68 3.64 14.54
C GLN A 77 5.91 4.52 14.40
N ARG A 78 5.72 5.80 14.08
CA ARG A 78 6.84 6.71 13.90
C ARG A 78 7.32 7.23 15.25
N ALA A 79 8.65 7.37 15.38
CA ALA A 79 9.26 7.70 16.67
C ALA A 79 8.86 9.07 17.18
N GLU A 80 8.73 10.03 16.30
CA GLU A 80 8.37 11.38 16.69
C GLU A 80 6.89 11.49 16.72
N GLY A 81 6.40 11.33 17.62
CA GLY A 81 5.02 11.54 17.61
C GLY A 81 4.58 12.54 18.54
N PRO A 82 4.71 13.15 18.99
CA PRO A 82 4.24 13.61 19.74
C PRO A 82 3.48 14.52 20.08
N ILE A 83 3.62 14.28 19.90
CA ILE A 83 3.10 14.78 20.23
C ILE A 83 2.47 15.40 20.69
N GLU A 84 2.70 15.49 20.79
CA GLU A 84 2.24 16.05 21.18
C GLU A 84 1.54 16.77 21.27
N ASP A 85 1.64 16.71 21.30
CA ASP A 85 1.01 17.39 21.44
C ASP A 85 0.11 17.84 21.55
N GLN A 86 -0.04 17.60 21.42
CA GLN A 86 -0.90 18.02 21.58
C GLN A 86 -1.57 18.38 22.19
N GLN A 87 -1.32 18.39 22.45
CA GLN A 87 -1.93 18.87 23.16
C GLN A 87 -2.38 19.60 23.36
#